data_77696533763695746f13c218b5a25605
#
_entry.id   77696533763695746f13c218b5a25605
#
_cell.length_a   1.000
_cell.length_b   1.000
_cell.length_c   1.000
_cell.angle_alpha   90.00
_cell.angle_beta   90.00
_cell.angle_gamma   90.00
#
_symmetry.space_group_name_H-M   'P 1'
#
loop_
_entity.id
_entity.type
_entity.pdbx_description
1 polymer ?
#
loop_
_entity_poly.entity_id
_entity_poly.type
_entity_poly.pdbx_seq_one_letter_code
_entity_poly.pdbx_strand_id
1 'polypeptide(L)'
;NQCRQKHLYQLLSFLLVRYPWKSVFGQAVAVAAIWFYVLLVGMPSSVVRAAVVITIYTTVLIMGRSRLPYNALAFTATCMLLINPWCLWDVGFQMSFVAVLSILIIFRPVYKIVPAKWLEQHGVVDRVWSLTVLSFAAQVGVAPLVLFYFGRFSCYFLLANYVAVPLATLVIYLTLALLLTSFLPFVPGLLGTVVSWLASLMNKALALIASWPGASIDNVHIGLVQLVLIYLFLGCMYVAVGKLWKVYVFVNYRLGPKR
;
A
#
# COMPACT_ATOMS: atom_id res chain seq x y z
N ASN A 1 -20.33 6.51 13.03
CA ASN A 1 -18.88 6.27 13.07
C ASN A 1 -18.48 4.83 12.67
N GLN A 2 -19.36 3.86 12.64
CA GLN A 2 -19.08 2.46 12.22
C GLN A 2 -19.02 2.27 10.70
N CYS A 3 -19.76 3.03 9.90
CA CYS A 3 -19.75 2.92 8.43
C CYS A 3 -18.43 3.36 7.80
N ARG A 4 -17.73 4.29 8.42
CA ARG A 4 -16.49 4.91 7.87
C ARG A 4 -15.23 4.04 8.01
N GLN A 5 -15.24 3.07 8.93
CA GLN A 5 -14.17 2.08 9.06
C GLN A 5 -14.25 0.98 7.98
N LYS A 6 -15.42 0.73 7.41
CA LYS A 6 -15.63 -0.34 6.43
C LYS A 6 -14.80 -0.16 5.14
N HIS A 7 -14.57 1.07 4.69
CA HIS A 7 -13.92 1.32 3.40
C HIS A 7 -12.39 1.12 3.41
N LEU A 8 -11.71 1.46 4.51
CA LEU A 8 -10.28 1.11 4.65
C LEU A 8 -10.11 -0.42 4.79
N TYR A 9 -11.10 -1.06 5.43
CA TYR A 9 -11.18 -2.52 5.52
C TYR A 9 -11.54 -3.16 4.18
N GLN A 10 -12.31 -2.50 3.32
CA GLN A 10 -12.64 -3.02 1.99
C GLN A 10 -11.42 -3.00 1.06
N LEU A 11 -10.53 -2.01 1.14
CA LEU A 11 -9.30 -2.00 0.36
C LEU A 11 -8.26 -3.02 0.86
N LEU A 12 -8.07 -3.12 2.18
CA LEU A 12 -7.24 -4.18 2.77
C LEU A 12 -7.90 -5.56 2.66
N SER A 13 -9.23 -5.64 2.71
CA SER A 13 -9.96 -6.89 2.53
C SER A 13 -10.23 -7.23 1.07
N PHE A 14 -10.04 -6.31 0.14
CA PHE A 14 -10.01 -6.61 -1.30
C PHE A 14 -8.66 -7.23 -1.70
N LEU A 15 -7.58 -6.84 -1.03
CA LEU A 15 -6.27 -7.52 -1.10
C LEU A 15 -6.24 -8.84 -0.30
N LEU A 16 -7.01 -8.94 0.77
CA LEU A 16 -7.18 -10.11 1.61
C LEU A 16 -8.62 -10.60 1.43
N VAL A 17 -8.87 -11.36 0.35
CA VAL A 17 -10.08 -12.16 0.08
C VAL A 17 -11.23 -11.93 1.06
N ARG A 18 -12.36 -11.42 0.57
CA ARG A 18 -13.65 -11.24 1.26
C ARG A 18 -14.20 -12.59 1.74
N TYR A 19 -13.54 -13.22 2.70
CA TYR A 19 -14.00 -14.42 3.35
C TYR A 19 -14.42 -14.13 4.80
N PRO A 20 -15.48 -14.73 5.33
CA PRO A 20 -15.90 -14.55 6.71
C PRO A 20 -14.93 -15.27 7.66
N TRP A 21 -13.72 -14.75 7.78
CA TRP A 21 -12.67 -15.22 8.70
C TRP A 21 -13.01 -14.87 10.14
N LYS A 22 -14.25 -15.21 10.55
CA LYS A 22 -14.71 -15.02 11.92
C LYS A 22 -14.18 -16.09 12.87
N SER A 23 -13.60 -17.17 12.34
CA SER A 23 -13.01 -18.23 13.17
C SER A 23 -11.51 -18.04 13.32
N VAL A 24 -10.99 -18.18 14.53
CA VAL A 24 -9.56 -18.19 14.84
C VAL A 24 -8.82 -19.23 13.99
N PHE A 25 -9.47 -20.36 13.71
CA PHE A 25 -8.92 -21.42 12.86
C PHE A 25 -8.63 -20.96 11.44
N GLY A 26 -9.57 -20.25 10.80
CA GLY A 26 -9.35 -19.73 9.45
C GLY A 26 -8.17 -18.75 9.37
N GLN A 27 -8.02 -17.89 10.38
CA GLN A 27 -6.90 -16.94 10.46
C GLN A 27 -5.55 -17.66 10.67
N ALA A 28 -5.54 -18.72 11.49
CA ALA A 28 -4.35 -19.54 11.69
C ALA A 28 -3.92 -20.27 10.39
N VAL A 29 -4.88 -20.81 9.65
CA VAL A 29 -4.62 -21.46 8.34
C VAL A 29 -4.03 -20.47 7.34
N ALA A 30 -4.53 -19.22 7.29
CA ALA A 30 -3.95 -18.21 6.39
C ALA A 30 -2.53 -17.83 6.75
N VAL A 31 -2.27 -17.62 8.04
CA VAL A 31 -0.91 -17.33 8.50
C VAL A 31 0.02 -18.49 8.15
N ALA A 32 -0.40 -19.74 8.39
CA ALA A 32 0.39 -20.90 8.01
C ALA A 32 0.65 -20.97 6.50
N ALA A 33 -0.36 -20.70 5.66
CA ALA A 33 -0.21 -20.67 4.21
C ALA A 33 0.76 -19.58 3.74
N ILE A 34 0.72 -18.39 4.36
CA ILE A 34 1.64 -17.29 4.05
C ILE A 34 3.09 -17.69 4.42
N TRP A 35 3.32 -18.25 5.59
CA TRP A 35 4.66 -18.69 5.98
C TRP A 35 5.16 -19.85 5.14
N PHE A 36 4.28 -20.78 4.75
CA PHE A 36 4.63 -21.82 3.78
C PHE A 36 5.07 -21.23 2.42
N TYR A 37 4.35 -20.22 1.93
CA TYR A 37 4.74 -19.49 0.71
C TYR A 37 6.09 -18.79 0.87
N VAL A 38 6.34 -18.13 2.02
CA VAL A 38 7.64 -17.50 2.33
C VAL A 38 8.80 -18.49 2.21
N LEU A 39 8.61 -19.69 2.77
CA LEU A 39 9.63 -20.78 2.70
C LEU A 39 9.83 -21.26 1.26
N LEU A 40 8.75 -21.45 0.50
CA LEU A 40 8.84 -21.87 -0.91
C LEU A 40 9.61 -20.90 -1.80
N VAL A 41 9.47 -19.59 -1.56
CA VAL A 41 10.10 -18.53 -2.36
C VAL A 41 11.56 -18.27 -1.93
N GLY A 42 12.04 -18.91 -0.86
CA GLY A 42 13.41 -18.75 -0.38
C GLY A 42 13.63 -17.53 0.54
N MET A 43 12.58 -17.10 1.25
CA MET A 43 12.64 -16.08 2.31
C MET A 43 13.20 -14.69 1.87
N PRO A 44 12.83 -14.13 0.71
CA PRO A 44 13.27 -12.79 0.35
C PRO A 44 12.76 -11.77 1.38
N SER A 45 13.58 -10.77 1.73
CA SER A 45 13.31 -9.82 2.82
C SER A 45 11.97 -9.08 2.66
N SER A 46 11.53 -8.81 1.44
CA SER A 46 10.24 -8.17 1.15
C SER A 46 9.04 -9.05 1.49
N VAL A 47 9.12 -10.36 1.20
CA VAL A 47 8.03 -11.32 1.47
C VAL A 47 7.96 -11.63 2.95
N VAL A 48 9.11 -11.81 3.62
CA VAL A 48 9.18 -11.99 5.08
C VAL A 48 8.54 -10.81 5.81
N ARG A 49 8.83 -9.56 5.40
CA ARG A 49 8.20 -8.37 5.98
C ARG A 49 6.69 -8.40 5.86
N ALA A 50 6.17 -8.67 4.66
CA ALA A 50 4.73 -8.76 4.43
C ALA A 50 4.09 -9.85 5.31
N ALA A 51 4.72 -11.02 5.43
CA ALA A 51 4.26 -12.11 6.26
C ALA A 51 4.22 -11.73 7.75
N VAL A 52 5.26 -11.07 8.26
CA VAL A 52 5.33 -10.62 9.66
C VAL A 52 4.24 -9.57 9.93
N VAL A 53 4.06 -8.57 9.05
CA VAL A 53 2.99 -7.56 9.18
C VAL A 53 1.62 -8.22 9.24
N ILE A 54 1.34 -9.16 8.32
CA ILE A 54 0.05 -9.86 8.27
C ILE A 54 -0.15 -10.72 9.51
N THR A 55 0.89 -11.43 9.97
CA THR A 55 0.83 -12.27 11.17
C THR A 55 0.51 -11.43 12.41
N ILE A 56 1.19 -10.30 12.59
CA ILE A 56 0.93 -9.41 13.72
C ILE A 56 -0.47 -8.82 13.63
N TYR A 57 -0.87 -8.38 12.43
CA TYR A 57 -2.21 -7.83 12.22
C TYR A 57 -3.31 -8.84 12.54
N THR A 58 -3.19 -10.09 12.07
CA THR A 58 -4.14 -11.17 12.37
C THR A 58 -4.15 -11.52 13.85
N THR A 59 -2.99 -11.56 14.51
CA THR A 59 -2.90 -11.82 15.95
C THR A 59 -3.63 -10.73 16.75
N VAL A 60 -3.43 -9.45 16.43
CA VAL A 60 -4.16 -8.33 17.06
C VAL A 60 -5.66 -8.43 16.84
N LEU A 61 -6.10 -8.93 15.67
CA LEU A 61 -7.50 -9.19 15.38
C LEU A 61 -8.09 -10.28 16.28
N ILE A 62 -7.36 -11.40 16.45
CA ILE A 62 -7.78 -12.52 17.30
C ILE A 62 -7.92 -12.06 18.75
N MET A 63 -6.99 -11.22 19.23
CA MET A 63 -7.00 -10.71 20.60
C MET A 63 -8.10 -9.67 20.89
N GLY A 64 -8.93 -9.32 19.89
CA GLY A 64 -10.06 -8.38 20.07
C GLY A 64 -9.65 -6.95 20.46
N ARG A 65 -8.34 -6.63 20.39
CA ARG A 65 -7.84 -5.30 20.78
C ARG A 65 -8.15 -4.23 19.73
N SER A 66 -8.26 -2.99 20.18
CA SER A 66 -8.46 -1.82 19.33
C SER A 66 -7.32 -1.73 18.29
N ARG A 67 -7.71 -1.68 17.03
CA ARG A 67 -6.83 -1.70 15.86
C ARG A 67 -6.16 -0.35 15.69
N LEU A 68 -5.03 -0.14 16.34
CA LEU A 68 -4.16 1.00 16.09
C LEU A 68 -3.09 0.57 15.07
N PRO A 69 -3.25 0.90 13.78
CA PRO A 69 -2.35 0.44 12.73
C PRO A 69 -0.91 0.93 12.94
N TYR A 70 -0.74 2.08 13.59
CA TYR A 70 0.58 2.61 13.96
C TYR A 70 1.32 1.70 14.95
N ASN A 71 0.60 1.16 15.95
CA ASN A 71 1.20 0.27 16.94
C ASN A 71 1.60 -1.08 16.30
N ALA A 72 0.76 -1.60 15.39
CA ALA A 72 1.10 -2.81 14.65
C ALA A 72 2.34 -2.60 13.78
N LEU A 73 2.45 -1.46 13.08
CA LEU A 73 3.61 -1.12 12.28
C LEU A 73 4.88 -0.99 13.13
N ALA A 74 4.79 -0.25 14.24
CA ALA A 74 5.92 -0.05 15.18
C ALA A 74 6.36 -1.39 15.78
N PHE A 75 5.41 -2.22 16.23
CA PHE A 75 5.71 -3.53 16.79
C PHE A 75 6.39 -4.46 15.77
N THR A 76 5.90 -4.45 14.51
CA THR A 76 6.54 -5.21 13.42
C THR A 76 7.98 -4.76 13.19
N ALA A 77 8.22 -3.44 13.12
CA ALA A 77 9.56 -2.88 12.95
C ALA A 77 10.47 -3.32 14.09
N THR A 78 10.00 -3.22 15.34
CA THR A 78 10.76 -3.63 16.52
C THR A 78 11.11 -5.11 16.49
N CYS A 79 10.14 -5.99 16.19
CA CYS A 79 10.39 -7.42 16.08
C CYS A 79 11.44 -7.75 15.01
N MET A 80 11.36 -7.13 13.85
CA MET A 80 12.32 -7.36 12.77
C MET A 80 13.72 -6.88 13.13
N LEU A 81 13.84 -5.71 13.77
CA LEU A 81 15.12 -5.15 14.21
C LEU A 81 15.74 -5.94 15.37
N LEU A 82 14.94 -6.53 16.24
CA LEU A 82 15.43 -7.43 17.30
C LEU A 82 15.99 -8.73 16.72
N ILE A 83 15.38 -9.28 15.67
CA ILE A 83 15.86 -10.50 15.00
C ILE A 83 17.13 -10.21 14.19
N ASN A 84 17.10 -9.12 13.42
CA ASN A 84 18.23 -8.72 12.60
C ASN A 84 18.36 -7.18 12.54
N PRO A 85 19.25 -6.57 13.33
CA PRO A 85 19.47 -5.11 13.34
C PRO A 85 19.92 -4.55 12.01
N TRP A 86 20.59 -5.34 11.17
CA TRP A 86 21.08 -4.91 9.85
C TRP A 86 19.94 -4.62 8.86
N CYS A 87 18.72 -5.09 9.15
CA CYS A 87 17.54 -4.72 8.35
C CYS A 87 17.31 -3.21 8.28
N LEU A 88 17.81 -2.44 9.25
CA LEU A 88 17.70 -0.98 9.24
C LEU A 88 18.37 -0.35 8.00
N TRP A 89 19.45 -0.95 7.52
CA TRP A 89 20.21 -0.51 6.35
C TRP A 89 19.68 -1.09 5.03
N ASP A 90 18.74 -2.05 5.10
CA ASP A 90 18.08 -2.58 3.90
C ASP A 90 17.15 -1.53 3.30
N VAL A 91 17.46 -1.10 2.07
CA VAL A 91 16.69 -0.13 1.30
C VAL A 91 15.21 -0.54 1.18
N GLY A 92 14.98 -1.83 0.96
CA GLY A 92 13.64 -2.37 0.88
C GLY A 92 12.87 -2.25 2.21
N PHE A 93 13.52 -2.47 3.36
CA PHE A 93 12.94 -2.26 4.68
C PHE A 93 12.54 -0.79 4.85
N GLN A 94 13.45 0.14 4.62
CA GLN A 94 13.19 1.57 4.76
C GLN A 94 12.02 2.02 3.87
N MET A 95 12.05 1.67 2.57
CA MET A 95 10.98 2.05 1.63
C MET A 95 9.62 1.47 2.03
N SER A 96 9.57 0.21 2.45
CA SER A 96 8.32 -0.45 2.84
C SER A 96 7.70 0.18 4.07
N PHE A 97 8.48 0.42 5.13
CA PHE A 97 7.96 1.01 6.37
C PHE A 97 7.58 2.48 6.19
N VAL A 98 8.38 3.25 5.45
CA VAL A 98 8.07 4.65 5.13
C VAL A 98 6.82 4.75 4.24
N ALA A 99 6.65 3.86 3.25
CA ALA A 99 5.44 3.81 2.43
C ALA A 99 4.19 3.59 3.29
N VAL A 100 4.19 2.56 4.14
CA VAL A 100 3.04 2.25 5.01
C VAL A 100 2.77 3.39 5.99
N LEU A 101 3.81 3.94 6.62
CA LEU A 101 3.68 5.07 7.55
C LEU A 101 3.07 6.29 6.85
N SER A 102 3.56 6.62 5.66
CA SER A 102 3.05 7.73 4.86
C SER A 102 1.59 7.53 4.46
N ILE A 103 1.21 6.31 4.05
CA ILE A 103 -0.19 5.96 3.77
C ILE A 103 -1.06 6.15 5.03
N LEU A 104 -0.62 5.67 6.18
CA LEU A 104 -1.38 5.80 7.43
C LEU A 104 -1.61 7.26 7.81
N ILE A 105 -0.63 8.13 7.56
CA ILE A 105 -0.68 9.56 7.89
C ILE A 105 -1.52 10.33 6.86
N ILE A 106 -1.26 10.14 5.57
CA ILE A 106 -1.76 11.01 4.48
C ILE A 106 -3.09 10.51 3.93
N PHE A 107 -3.33 9.20 3.86
CA PHE A 107 -4.51 8.65 3.19
C PHE A 107 -5.82 9.22 3.73
N ARG A 108 -6.01 9.20 5.06
CA ARG A 108 -7.27 9.63 5.67
C ARG A 108 -7.61 11.11 5.43
N PRO A 109 -6.69 12.07 5.64
CA PRO A 109 -7.00 13.48 5.41
C PRO A 109 -7.26 13.78 3.92
N VAL A 110 -6.48 13.21 3.00
CA VAL A 110 -6.64 13.44 1.56
C VAL A 110 -7.90 12.76 1.01
N TYR A 111 -8.20 11.53 1.42
CA TYR A 111 -9.41 10.84 0.98
C TYR A 111 -10.70 11.58 1.35
N LYS A 112 -10.71 12.26 2.51
CA LYS A 112 -11.86 13.04 2.99
C LYS A 112 -12.09 14.37 2.25
N ILE A 113 -11.20 14.79 1.36
CA ILE A 113 -11.39 16.00 0.55
C ILE A 113 -12.65 15.87 -0.31
N VAL A 114 -12.91 14.67 -0.83
CA VAL A 114 -14.13 14.37 -1.58
C VAL A 114 -15.24 13.92 -0.62
N PRO A 115 -16.45 14.49 -0.72
CA PRO A 115 -17.56 14.14 0.14
C PRO A 115 -17.94 12.65 0.06
N ALA A 116 -18.04 11.99 1.22
CA ALA A 116 -18.31 10.56 1.29
C ALA A 116 -19.64 10.16 0.61
N LYS A 117 -20.67 11.00 0.71
CA LYS A 117 -21.98 10.77 0.07
C LYS A 117 -21.89 10.65 -1.46
N TRP A 118 -21.02 11.45 -2.08
CA TRP A 118 -20.84 11.43 -3.53
C TRP A 118 -20.06 10.19 -3.98
N LEU A 119 -19.04 9.78 -3.20
CA LEU A 119 -18.27 8.57 -3.47
C LEU A 119 -19.11 7.29 -3.30
N GLU A 120 -20.00 7.24 -2.29
CA GLU A 120 -20.88 6.11 -2.05
C GLU A 120 -21.87 5.87 -3.22
N GLN A 121 -22.27 6.93 -3.92
CA GLN A 121 -23.17 6.84 -5.09
C GLN A 121 -22.43 6.35 -6.35
N HIS A 122 -21.12 6.55 -6.44
CA HIS A 122 -20.31 6.26 -7.63
C HIS A 122 -19.16 5.28 -7.29
N GLY A 123 -19.48 4.01 -7.13
CA GLY A 123 -18.52 2.99 -6.68
C GLY A 123 -17.24 2.85 -7.53
N VAL A 124 -17.31 3.16 -8.84
CA VAL A 124 -16.12 3.17 -9.71
C VAL A 124 -15.22 4.37 -9.38
N VAL A 125 -15.82 5.54 -9.18
CA VAL A 125 -15.09 6.76 -8.81
C VAL A 125 -14.43 6.60 -7.45
N ASP A 126 -15.10 5.97 -6.50
CA ASP A 126 -14.55 5.65 -5.18
C ASP A 126 -13.28 4.80 -5.29
N ARG A 127 -13.31 3.75 -6.12
CA ARG A 127 -12.12 2.91 -6.35
C ARG A 127 -10.96 3.67 -6.98
N VAL A 128 -11.25 4.46 -8.02
CA VAL A 128 -10.24 5.28 -8.70
C VAL A 128 -9.67 6.32 -7.74
N TRP A 129 -10.52 7.02 -6.99
CA TRP A 129 -10.09 7.99 -5.97
C TRP A 129 -9.24 7.37 -4.87
N SER A 130 -9.68 6.23 -4.36
CA SER A 130 -8.91 5.44 -3.38
C SER A 130 -7.51 5.06 -3.89
N LEU A 131 -7.40 4.55 -5.12
CA LEU A 131 -6.13 4.21 -5.74
C LEU A 131 -5.24 5.45 -5.93
N THR A 132 -5.82 6.57 -6.35
CA THR A 132 -5.11 7.85 -6.50
C THR A 132 -4.50 8.29 -5.18
N VAL A 133 -5.33 8.35 -4.14
CA VAL A 133 -4.89 8.81 -2.80
C VAL A 133 -3.87 7.85 -2.20
N LEU A 134 -4.06 6.54 -2.38
CA LEU A 134 -3.13 5.52 -1.91
C LEU A 134 -1.76 5.66 -2.58
N SER A 135 -1.75 5.75 -3.91
CA SER A 135 -0.52 5.91 -4.71
C SER A 135 0.19 7.21 -4.38
N PHE A 136 -0.54 8.31 -4.26
CA PHE A 136 0.02 9.60 -3.89
C PHE A 136 0.63 9.57 -2.49
N ALA A 137 -0.10 9.02 -1.50
CA ALA A 137 0.37 8.92 -0.13
C ALA A 137 1.65 8.07 -0.01
N ALA A 138 1.71 6.94 -0.70
CA ALA A 138 2.91 6.10 -0.75
C ALA A 138 4.08 6.84 -1.40
N GLN A 139 3.84 7.50 -2.54
CA GLN A 139 4.87 8.20 -3.29
C GLN A 139 5.48 9.36 -2.51
N VAL A 140 4.67 10.17 -1.81
CA VAL A 140 5.18 11.27 -0.97
C VAL A 140 6.17 10.78 0.08
N GLY A 141 5.90 9.61 0.69
CA GLY A 141 6.82 9.03 1.65
C GLY A 141 8.07 8.43 1.01
N VAL A 142 7.91 7.71 -0.08
CA VAL A 142 9.00 6.92 -0.67
C VAL A 142 9.88 7.74 -1.61
N ALA A 143 9.34 8.78 -2.25
CA ALA A 143 10.06 9.59 -3.24
C ALA A 143 11.42 10.12 -2.76
N PRO A 144 11.57 10.66 -1.53
CA PRO A 144 12.88 11.12 -1.07
C PRO A 144 13.91 9.99 -0.98
N LEU A 145 13.50 8.79 -0.55
CA LEU A 145 14.37 7.62 -0.50
C LEU A 145 14.73 7.11 -1.90
N VAL A 146 13.78 7.11 -2.83
CA VAL A 146 14.02 6.73 -4.23
C VAL A 146 15.04 7.67 -4.87
N LEU A 147 14.91 8.97 -4.66
CA LEU A 147 15.85 9.97 -5.12
C LEU A 147 17.24 9.78 -4.48
N PHE A 148 17.29 9.47 -3.18
CA PHE A 148 18.56 9.26 -2.47
C PHE A 148 19.29 8.00 -2.93
N TYR A 149 18.59 6.86 -3.09
CA TYR A 149 19.22 5.59 -3.43
C TYR A 149 19.42 5.38 -4.94
N PHE A 150 18.48 5.83 -5.75
CA PHE A 150 18.44 5.53 -7.19
C PHE A 150 18.70 6.75 -8.08
N GLY A 151 18.64 7.97 -7.53
CA GLY A 151 18.84 9.19 -8.32
C GLY A 151 17.77 9.42 -9.39
N ARG A 152 16.61 8.77 -9.29
CA ARG A 152 15.53 8.79 -10.29
C ARG A 152 14.18 9.05 -9.64
N PHE A 153 13.32 9.80 -10.35
CA PHE A 153 11.95 10.02 -9.93
C PHE A 153 11.00 9.80 -11.11
N SER A 154 10.00 8.93 -10.94
CA SER A 154 8.98 8.69 -11.96
C SER A 154 7.88 9.74 -11.86
N CYS A 155 7.69 10.53 -12.93
CA CYS A 155 6.63 11.54 -12.99
C CYS A 155 5.25 10.93 -13.25
N TYR A 156 5.19 9.84 -14.02
CA TYR A 156 3.95 9.16 -14.37
C TYR A 156 3.58 8.01 -13.43
N PHE A 157 4.03 8.06 -12.16
CA PHE A 157 3.78 7.00 -11.18
C PHE A 157 2.28 6.73 -10.97
N LEU A 158 1.42 7.76 -11.00
CA LEU A 158 -0.02 7.58 -10.87
C LEU A 158 -0.58 6.76 -12.03
N LEU A 159 -0.21 7.13 -13.27
CA LEU A 159 -0.66 6.43 -14.47
C LEU A 159 -0.14 4.98 -14.49
N ALA A 160 1.14 4.80 -14.14
CA ALA A 160 1.73 3.48 -14.03
C ALA A 160 0.99 2.62 -12.99
N ASN A 161 0.61 3.17 -11.83
CA ASN A 161 -0.12 2.47 -10.80
C ASN A 161 -1.56 2.11 -11.20
N TYR A 162 -2.24 2.93 -12.00
CA TYR A 162 -3.56 2.59 -12.54
C TYR A 162 -3.54 1.37 -13.46
N VAL A 163 -2.43 1.14 -14.14
CA VAL A 163 -2.23 -0.03 -15.00
C VAL A 163 -1.66 -1.20 -14.17
N ALA A 164 -0.61 -0.95 -13.41
CA ALA A 164 0.11 -2.00 -12.69
C ALA A 164 -0.74 -2.66 -11.61
N VAL A 165 -1.45 -1.89 -10.77
CA VAL A 165 -2.17 -2.45 -9.62
C VAL A 165 -3.29 -3.41 -10.03
N PRO A 166 -4.21 -3.07 -10.97
CA PRO A 166 -5.25 -4.00 -11.40
C PRO A 166 -4.67 -5.23 -12.11
N LEU A 167 -3.71 -5.05 -13.03
CA LEU A 167 -3.13 -6.16 -13.77
C LEU A 167 -2.30 -7.08 -12.87
N ALA A 168 -1.48 -6.53 -11.96
CA ALA A 168 -0.75 -7.33 -10.98
C ALA A 168 -1.69 -8.12 -10.08
N THR A 169 -2.81 -7.52 -9.66
CA THR A 169 -3.82 -8.21 -8.86
C THR A 169 -4.42 -9.40 -9.61
N LEU A 170 -4.76 -9.22 -10.90
CA LEU A 170 -5.26 -10.32 -11.74
C LEU A 170 -4.22 -11.41 -11.93
N VAL A 171 -2.96 -11.05 -12.20
CA VAL A 171 -1.85 -11.99 -12.34
C VAL A 171 -1.67 -12.83 -11.07
N ILE A 172 -1.70 -12.19 -9.88
CA ILE A 172 -1.56 -12.89 -8.60
C ILE A 172 -2.70 -13.90 -8.39
N TYR A 173 -3.96 -13.50 -8.60
CA TYR A 173 -5.09 -14.39 -8.42
C TYR A 173 -5.09 -15.57 -9.42
N LEU A 174 -4.77 -15.31 -10.68
CA LEU A 174 -4.68 -16.35 -11.70
C LEU A 174 -3.50 -17.28 -11.45
N THR A 175 -2.37 -16.78 -10.98
CA THR A 175 -1.22 -17.61 -10.58
C THR A 175 -1.57 -18.49 -9.39
N LEU A 176 -2.30 -17.97 -8.41
CA LEU A 176 -2.79 -18.78 -7.29
C LEU A 176 -3.77 -19.85 -7.76
N ALA A 177 -4.70 -19.50 -8.65
CA ALA A 177 -5.62 -20.46 -9.26
C ALA A 177 -4.86 -21.54 -10.05
N LEU A 178 -3.82 -21.16 -10.81
CA LEU A 178 -2.95 -22.08 -11.53
C LEU A 178 -2.26 -23.07 -10.58
N LEU A 179 -1.73 -22.59 -9.46
CA LEU A 179 -1.11 -23.47 -8.45
C LEU A 179 -2.12 -24.44 -7.84
N LEU A 180 -3.33 -23.97 -7.51
CA LEU A 180 -4.39 -24.80 -6.94
C LEU A 180 -4.94 -25.83 -7.94
N THR A 181 -4.91 -25.53 -9.23
CA THR A 181 -5.42 -26.40 -10.29
C THR A 181 -4.31 -27.20 -10.99
N SER A 182 -3.07 -27.16 -10.48
CA SER A 182 -1.92 -27.84 -11.08
C SER A 182 -2.08 -29.36 -11.24
N PHE A 183 -3.01 -29.97 -10.49
CA PHE A 183 -3.34 -31.40 -10.57
C PHE A 183 -4.21 -31.77 -11.78
N LEU A 184 -4.78 -30.81 -12.49
CA LEU A 184 -5.68 -31.03 -13.63
C LEU A 184 -4.88 -30.96 -14.95
N PRO A 185 -4.94 -31.95 -15.82
CA PRO A 185 -4.01 -32.05 -16.99
C PRO A 185 -4.18 -30.91 -18.02
N PHE A 186 -5.36 -30.29 -18.15
CA PHE A 186 -5.63 -29.25 -19.17
C PHE A 186 -5.64 -27.83 -18.64
N VAL A 187 -6.03 -27.62 -17.41
CA VAL A 187 -6.28 -26.29 -16.80
C VAL A 187 -5.00 -25.47 -16.64
N PRO A 188 -3.86 -26.06 -16.21
CA PRO A 188 -2.62 -25.31 -16.01
C PRO A 188 -2.05 -24.71 -17.28
N GLY A 189 -2.18 -25.41 -18.43
CA GLY A 189 -1.71 -24.90 -19.71
C GLY A 189 -2.45 -23.64 -20.16
N LEU A 190 -3.78 -23.64 -20.04
CA LEU A 190 -4.61 -22.49 -20.38
C LEU A 190 -4.35 -21.31 -19.44
N LEU A 191 -4.39 -21.56 -18.12
CA LEU A 191 -4.14 -20.52 -17.10
C LEU A 191 -2.74 -19.95 -17.21
N GLY A 192 -1.72 -20.79 -17.45
CA GLY A 192 -0.34 -20.36 -17.65
C GLY A 192 -0.18 -19.43 -18.85
N THR A 193 -0.85 -19.73 -19.97
CA THR A 193 -0.86 -18.87 -21.14
C THR A 193 -1.51 -17.52 -20.84
N VAL A 194 -2.65 -17.49 -20.13
CA VAL A 194 -3.35 -16.27 -19.74
C VAL A 194 -2.50 -15.42 -18.79
N VAL A 195 -1.87 -16.04 -17.79
CA VAL A 195 -0.96 -15.36 -16.86
C VAL A 195 0.22 -14.72 -17.59
N SER A 196 0.86 -15.47 -18.47
CA SER A 196 2.00 -15.00 -19.28
C SER A 196 1.59 -13.84 -20.19
N TRP A 197 0.41 -13.92 -20.81
CA TRP A 197 -0.12 -12.85 -21.66
C TRP A 197 -0.42 -11.58 -20.84
N LEU A 198 -1.07 -11.70 -19.69
CA LEU A 198 -1.35 -10.56 -18.79
C LEU A 198 -0.07 -9.91 -18.27
N ALA A 199 0.92 -10.71 -17.85
CA ALA A 199 2.22 -10.21 -17.42
C ALA A 199 2.96 -9.47 -18.56
N SER A 200 2.93 -10.03 -19.78
CA SER A 200 3.49 -9.37 -20.96
C SER A 200 2.76 -8.07 -21.29
N LEU A 201 1.42 -8.05 -21.22
CA LEU A 201 0.61 -6.85 -21.42
C LEU A 201 0.96 -5.76 -20.39
N MET A 202 1.06 -6.13 -19.11
CA MET A 202 1.46 -5.21 -18.05
C MET A 202 2.85 -4.62 -18.32
N ASN A 203 3.84 -5.46 -18.65
CA ASN A 203 5.19 -5.01 -18.92
C ASN A 203 5.25 -4.08 -20.16
N LYS A 204 4.53 -4.41 -21.24
CA LYS A 204 4.46 -3.57 -22.43
C LYS A 204 3.80 -2.21 -22.14
N ALA A 205 2.71 -2.20 -21.39
CA ALA A 205 2.03 -0.96 -21.00
C ALA A 205 2.92 -0.07 -20.11
N LEU A 206 3.63 -0.65 -19.15
CA LEU A 206 4.58 0.09 -18.31
C LEU A 206 5.77 0.61 -19.13
N ALA A 207 6.31 -0.19 -20.05
CA ALA A 207 7.38 0.23 -20.95
C ALA A 207 6.94 1.38 -21.86
N LEU A 208 5.70 1.35 -22.36
CA LEU A 208 5.12 2.44 -23.13
C LEU A 208 5.03 3.73 -22.30
N ILE A 209 4.54 3.67 -21.07
CA ILE A 209 4.47 4.82 -20.17
C ILE A 209 5.88 5.37 -19.87
N ALA A 210 6.85 4.46 -19.66
CA ALA A 210 8.23 4.82 -19.38
C ALA A 210 8.95 5.46 -20.60
N SER A 211 8.50 5.19 -21.82
CA SER A 211 9.08 5.77 -23.05
C SER A 211 8.58 7.20 -23.36
N TRP A 212 7.58 7.70 -22.64
CA TRP A 212 7.06 9.03 -22.86
C TRP A 212 8.04 10.12 -22.42
N PRO A 213 8.09 11.26 -23.12
CA PRO A 213 8.99 12.36 -22.75
C PRO A 213 8.65 12.86 -21.34
N GLY A 214 9.67 13.01 -20.49
CA GLY A 214 9.49 13.41 -19.10
C GLY A 214 8.98 12.30 -18.15
N ALA A 215 9.02 11.03 -18.56
CA ALA A 215 8.58 9.92 -17.72
C ALA A 215 9.41 9.78 -16.44
N SER A 216 10.69 10.09 -16.51
CA SER A 216 11.58 10.10 -15.35
C SER A 216 12.45 11.35 -15.33
N ILE A 217 12.71 11.84 -14.13
CA ILE A 217 13.77 12.83 -13.87
C ILE A 217 14.97 12.03 -13.37
N ASP A 218 16.00 11.95 -14.20
CA ASP A 218 17.22 11.21 -13.90
C ASP A 218 18.33 12.15 -13.41
N ASN A 219 19.37 11.58 -12.80
CA ASN A 219 20.56 12.28 -12.30
C ASN A 219 20.28 13.30 -11.16
N VAL A 220 19.25 13.08 -10.36
CA VAL A 220 19.02 13.88 -9.17
C VAL A 220 19.76 13.24 -8.00
N HIS A 221 20.94 13.77 -7.67
CA HIS A 221 21.70 13.31 -6.53
C HIS A 221 21.37 14.14 -5.29
N ILE A 222 20.75 13.53 -4.31
CA ILE A 222 20.49 14.15 -3.02
C ILE A 222 21.38 13.52 -1.95
N GLY A 223 22.03 14.39 -1.14
CA GLY A 223 22.81 13.95 0.01
C GLY A 223 21.96 13.61 1.22
N LEU A 224 22.54 12.95 2.23
CA LEU A 224 21.86 12.57 3.46
C LEU A 224 21.21 13.79 4.17
N VAL A 225 21.92 14.93 4.19
CA VAL A 225 21.41 16.17 4.81
C VAL A 225 20.16 16.66 4.08
N GLN A 226 20.15 16.62 2.75
CA GLN A 226 19.00 17.01 1.95
C GLN A 226 17.83 16.06 2.17
N LEU A 227 18.07 14.75 2.27
CA LEU A 227 17.06 13.76 2.60
C LEU A 227 16.37 14.07 3.93
N VAL A 228 17.16 14.33 4.98
CA VAL A 228 16.63 14.68 6.30
C VAL A 228 15.83 15.98 6.25
N LEU A 229 16.32 17.00 5.55
CA LEU A 229 15.63 18.28 5.38
C LEU A 229 14.29 18.12 4.64
N ILE A 230 14.22 17.27 3.61
CA ILE A 230 12.96 16.97 2.89
C ILE A 230 11.95 16.32 3.84
N TYR A 231 12.35 15.35 4.65
CA TYR A 231 11.42 14.74 5.61
C TYR A 231 10.97 15.70 6.71
N LEU A 232 11.87 16.55 7.21
CA LEU A 232 11.51 17.61 8.16
C LEU A 232 10.51 18.60 7.53
N PHE A 233 10.75 19.01 6.29
CA PHE A 233 9.84 19.88 5.54
C PHE A 233 8.46 19.23 5.36
N LEU A 234 8.41 17.96 4.94
CA LEU A 234 7.15 17.21 4.80
C LEU A 234 6.40 17.11 6.14
N GLY A 235 7.11 16.87 7.23
CA GLY A 235 6.53 16.84 8.58
C GLY A 235 5.97 18.20 9.01
N CYS A 236 6.73 19.29 8.81
CA CYS A 236 6.27 20.66 9.09
C CYS A 236 5.06 21.03 8.24
N MET A 237 5.08 20.70 6.96
CA MET A 237 3.96 20.94 6.05
C MET A 237 2.70 20.19 6.50
N TYR A 238 2.83 18.92 6.89
CA TYR A 238 1.71 18.14 7.42
C TYR A 238 1.09 18.79 8.66
N VAL A 239 1.91 19.22 9.62
CA VAL A 239 1.46 19.91 10.84
C VAL A 239 0.80 21.25 10.50
N ALA A 240 1.39 22.03 9.60
CA ALA A 240 0.85 23.32 9.16
C ALA A 240 -0.52 23.16 8.49
N VAL A 241 -0.64 22.24 7.53
CA VAL A 241 -1.91 21.92 6.85
C VAL A 241 -2.96 21.43 7.84
N GLY A 242 -2.56 20.57 8.78
CA GLY A 242 -3.47 20.08 9.82
C GLY A 242 -4.00 21.19 10.75
N LYS A 243 -3.18 22.19 11.10
CA LYS A 243 -3.59 23.37 11.88
C LYS A 243 -4.50 24.29 11.06
N LEU A 244 -4.12 24.58 9.82
CA LEU A 244 -4.93 25.43 8.92
C LEU A 244 -6.31 24.81 8.67
N TRP A 245 -6.38 23.49 8.47
CA TRP A 245 -7.65 22.79 8.30
C TRP A 245 -8.56 22.90 9.54
N LYS A 246 -7.99 22.78 10.74
CA LYS A 246 -8.74 22.97 11.99
C LYS A 246 -9.27 24.40 12.13
N VAL A 247 -8.46 25.40 11.80
CA VAL A 247 -8.86 26.81 11.81
C VAL A 247 -9.98 27.07 10.79
N TYR A 248 -9.83 26.56 9.57
CA TYR A 248 -10.84 26.69 8.52
C TYR A 248 -12.18 26.07 8.92
N VAL A 249 -12.17 24.87 9.48
CA VAL A 249 -13.38 24.19 9.97
C VAL A 249 -14.01 24.98 11.13
N PHE A 250 -13.21 25.51 12.06
CA PHE A 250 -13.68 26.29 13.18
C PHE A 250 -14.32 27.63 12.74
N VAL A 251 -13.70 28.32 11.78
CA VAL A 251 -14.22 29.58 11.22
C VAL A 251 -15.53 29.34 10.49
N ASN A 252 -15.61 28.29 9.64
CA ASN A 252 -16.86 27.97 8.94
C ASN A 252 -17.99 27.53 9.89
N TYR A 253 -17.66 26.90 11.01
CA TYR A 253 -18.66 26.52 12.01
C TYR A 253 -19.21 27.74 12.77
N ARG A 254 -18.38 28.77 13.02
CA ARG A 254 -18.80 30.00 13.72
C ARG A 254 -19.49 31.01 12.81
N LEU A 255 -19.06 31.10 11.54
CA LEU A 255 -19.54 32.11 10.58
C LEU A 255 -20.57 31.56 9.58
N GLY A 256 -20.80 30.24 9.60
CA GLY A 256 -21.85 29.63 8.76
C GLY A 256 -23.25 30.08 9.18
N PRO A 257 -24.18 30.29 8.23
CA PRO A 257 -25.53 30.74 8.55
C PRO A 257 -26.19 29.74 9.49
N LYS A 258 -26.63 30.22 10.65
CA LYS A 258 -27.50 29.48 11.58
C LYS A 258 -28.80 29.17 10.82
N ARG A 259 -28.95 27.94 10.34
CA ARG A 259 -30.22 27.37 9.89
C ARG A 259 -30.86 26.60 11.03
#